data_80fe0e7cdc8661d4f5133c47ec9c8489
#
_entry.id   80fe0e7cdc8661d4f5133c47ec9c8489
#
_cell.length_a   1.000
_cell.length_b   1.000
_cell.length_c   1.000
_cell.angle_alpha   90.00
_cell.angle_beta   90.00
_cell.angle_gamma   90.00
#
_symmetry.space_group_name_H-M   'P 1'
#
loop_
_entity.id
_entity.type
_entity.pdbx_description
1 polymer ?
#
loop_
_entity_poly.entity_id
_entity_poly.type
_entity_poly.pdbx_seq_one_letter_code
_entity_poly.pdbx_strand_id
1 'polypeptide(L)'
;GGAEAAEGLSRPAADFADEMLAKQWKRINGLARRHASLSIEQWHRLRILAKRLRYSVDFFRSFYDRREVKRLYDGLGEIQDRLGALNDADIGRKLLGTVMAAGVVAKTAGTGARGRPRVQAQGEADLAHAEAVIHGWYAARATLPPEGFGRLWKRLAAKPPEWKRVPSA
;
A
#
# COMPACT_ATOMS: atom_id res chain seq x y z
N GLY A 1 -21.64 -0.45 -24.67
CA GLY A 1 -20.55 0.40 -24.22
C GLY A 1 -20.69 1.90 -24.52
N GLY A 2 -21.46 2.32 -25.57
CA GLY A 2 -21.61 3.73 -25.95
C GLY A 2 -22.65 4.51 -25.15
N ALA A 3 -23.71 3.87 -24.70
CA ALA A 3 -24.82 4.51 -23.96
C ALA A 3 -24.41 4.90 -22.52
N GLU A 4 -23.70 4.05 -21.81
CA GLU A 4 -23.18 4.35 -20.45
C GLU A 4 -22.17 5.49 -20.42
N ALA A 5 -21.33 5.62 -21.48
CA ALA A 5 -20.42 6.75 -21.63
C ALA A 5 -21.14 8.08 -21.90
N ALA A 6 -22.24 8.04 -22.67
CA ALA A 6 -23.05 9.22 -22.98
C ALA A 6 -23.89 9.70 -21.79
N GLU A 7 -24.41 8.80 -20.94
CA GLU A 7 -25.09 9.16 -19.69
C GLU A 7 -24.15 9.85 -18.68
N GLY A 8 -22.88 9.44 -18.60
CA GLY A 8 -21.87 10.08 -17.76
C GLY A 8 -21.56 11.53 -18.15
N LEU A 9 -21.71 11.89 -19.42
CA LEU A 9 -21.47 13.24 -19.93
C LEU A 9 -22.61 14.23 -19.68
N SER A 10 -23.82 13.74 -19.39
CA SER A 10 -25.00 14.57 -19.11
C SER A 10 -25.21 14.89 -17.63
N ARG A 11 -24.49 14.22 -16.72
CA ARG A 11 -24.58 14.47 -15.26
C ARG A 11 -23.61 15.58 -14.84
N PRO A 12 -24.04 16.49 -13.92
CA PRO A 12 -23.11 17.46 -13.34
C PRO A 12 -21.88 16.78 -12.76
N ALA A 13 -20.69 17.30 -13.04
CA ALA A 13 -19.42 16.70 -12.59
C ALA A 13 -19.37 16.52 -11.04
N ALA A 14 -20.07 17.38 -10.31
CA ALA A 14 -20.16 17.28 -8.85
C ALA A 14 -20.98 16.05 -8.40
N ASP A 15 -22.05 15.68 -9.11
CA ASP A 15 -22.84 14.48 -8.77
C ASP A 15 -22.03 13.20 -9.03
N PHE A 16 -21.28 13.18 -10.11
CA PHE A 16 -20.34 12.10 -10.40
C PHE A 16 -19.27 11.98 -9.31
N ALA A 17 -18.73 13.12 -8.85
CA ALA A 17 -17.72 13.15 -7.79
C ALA A 17 -18.28 12.60 -6.48
N ASP A 18 -19.49 13.02 -6.06
CA ASP A 18 -20.14 12.53 -4.84
C ASP A 18 -20.29 11.02 -4.85
N GLU A 19 -20.86 10.47 -5.93
CA GLU A 19 -21.09 9.03 -6.06
C GLU A 19 -19.76 8.25 -6.04
N MET A 20 -18.78 8.73 -6.80
CA MET A 20 -17.47 8.08 -6.90
C MET A 20 -16.73 8.09 -5.57
N LEU A 21 -16.68 9.24 -4.88
CA LEU A 21 -16.00 9.38 -3.60
C LEU A 21 -16.70 8.57 -2.50
N ALA A 22 -18.05 8.58 -2.45
CA ALA A 22 -18.81 7.76 -1.52
C ALA A 22 -18.57 6.26 -1.74
N LYS A 23 -18.54 5.80 -3.00
CA LYS A 23 -18.25 4.41 -3.36
C LYS A 23 -16.83 4.00 -2.96
N GLN A 24 -15.85 4.86 -3.19
CA GLN A 24 -14.46 4.62 -2.80
C GLN A 24 -14.31 4.59 -1.27
N TRP A 25 -14.95 5.53 -0.56
CA TRP A 25 -14.97 5.54 0.91
C TRP A 25 -15.59 4.26 1.48
N LYS A 26 -16.72 3.84 0.97
CA LYS A 26 -17.37 2.59 1.39
C LYS A 26 -16.46 1.38 1.23
N ARG A 27 -15.74 1.29 0.11
CA ARG A 27 -14.80 0.18 -0.16
C ARG A 27 -13.62 0.17 0.80
N ILE A 28 -12.98 1.32 1.00
CA ILE A 28 -11.83 1.40 1.91
C ILE A 28 -12.25 1.14 3.34
N ASN A 29 -13.40 1.71 3.78
CA ASN A 29 -13.91 1.53 5.13
C ASN A 29 -14.26 0.07 5.42
N GLY A 30 -14.89 -0.62 4.47
CA GLY A 30 -15.22 -2.04 4.60
C GLY A 30 -13.98 -2.94 4.80
N LEU A 31 -12.87 -2.61 4.16
CA LEU A 31 -11.61 -3.35 4.32
C LEU A 31 -10.87 -2.94 5.60
N ALA A 32 -10.73 -1.64 5.85
CA ALA A 32 -9.99 -1.10 6.98
C ALA A 32 -10.57 -1.46 8.36
N ARG A 33 -11.89 -1.61 8.45
CA ARG A 33 -12.56 -2.08 9.69
C ARG A 33 -12.11 -3.46 10.14
N ARG A 34 -11.66 -4.30 9.21
CA ARG A 34 -11.17 -5.66 9.46
C ARG A 34 -9.64 -5.73 9.55
N HIS A 35 -8.97 -4.61 9.78
CA HIS A 35 -7.51 -4.50 9.74
C HIS A 35 -6.76 -5.55 10.57
N ALA A 36 -7.32 -6.02 11.68
CA ALA A 36 -6.68 -7.02 12.54
C ALA A 36 -6.56 -8.41 11.88
N SER A 37 -7.34 -8.69 10.83
CA SER A 37 -7.42 -10.01 10.16
C SER A 37 -7.08 -9.94 8.65
N LEU A 38 -6.44 -8.86 8.19
CA LEU A 38 -6.10 -8.72 6.78
C LEU A 38 -4.88 -9.56 6.41
N SER A 39 -4.96 -10.24 5.25
CA SER A 39 -3.80 -10.84 4.60
C SER A 39 -2.87 -9.76 4.00
N ILE A 40 -1.67 -10.15 3.58
CA ILE A 40 -0.71 -9.26 2.91
C ILE A 40 -1.33 -8.64 1.65
N GLU A 41 -2.04 -9.45 0.84
CA GLU A 41 -2.71 -9.00 -0.38
C GLU A 41 -3.83 -8.01 -0.07
N GLN A 42 -4.54 -8.21 1.04
CA GLN A 42 -5.59 -7.31 1.49
C GLN A 42 -5.01 -5.99 2.00
N TRP A 43 -3.86 -6.01 2.68
CA TRP A 43 -3.11 -4.80 3.05
C TRP A 43 -2.64 -4.03 1.82
N HIS A 44 -2.09 -4.73 0.82
CA HIS A 44 -1.73 -4.12 -0.46
C HIS A 44 -2.93 -3.49 -1.16
N ARG A 45 -4.07 -4.20 -1.19
CA ARG A 45 -5.32 -3.67 -1.74
C ARG A 45 -5.80 -2.43 -0.98
N LEU A 46 -5.71 -2.42 0.34
CA LEU A 46 -6.06 -1.27 1.18
C LEU A 46 -5.19 -0.04 0.84
N ARG A 47 -3.89 -0.25 0.64
CA ARG A 47 -2.97 0.79 0.18
C ARG A 47 -3.39 1.39 -1.17
N ILE A 48 -3.73 0.55 -2.13
CA ILE A 48 -4.20 1.02 -3.45
C ILE A 48 -5.51 1.82 -3.32
N LEU A 49 -6.44 1.36 -2.50
CA LEU A 49 -7.71 2.06 -2.25
C LEU A 49 -7.48 3.42 -1.58
N ALA A 50 -6.60 3.49 -0.58
CA ALA A 50 -6.25 4.75 0.08
C ALA A 50 -5.61 5.74 -0.90
N LYS A 51 -4.68 5.27 -1.74
CA LYS A 51 -4.05 6.08 -2.78
C LYS A 51 -5.06 6.63 -3.78
N ARG A 52 -5.97 5.78 -4.27
CA ARG A 52 -7.02 6.19 -5.22
C ARG A 52 -7.96 7.21 -4.60
N LEU A 53 -8.44 6.98 -3.40
CA LEU A 53 -9.33 7.91 -2.72
C LEU A 53 -8.66 9.27 -2.48
N ARG A 54 -7.39 9.28 -2.04
CA ARG A 54 -6.64 10.52 -1.81
C ARG A 54 -6.51 11.35 -3.10
N TYR A 55 -6.16 10.72 -4.22
CA TYR A 55 -6.09 11.41 -5.50
C TYR A 55 -7.45 11.89 -6.00
N SER A 56 -8.50 11.12 -5.78
CA SER A 56 -9.85 11.54 -6.14
C SER A 56 -10.31 12.74 -5.31
N VAL A 57 -10.01 12.76 -4.01
CA VAL A 57 -10.29 13.89 -3.13
C VAL A 57 -9.54 15.14 -3.59
N ASP A 58 -8.27 15.02 -3.98
CA ASP A 58 -7.50 16.14 -4.50
C ASP A 58 -8.01 16.65 -5.84
N PHE A 59 -8.37 15.73 -6.74
CA PHE A 59 -8.90 16.07 -8.07
C PHE A 59 -10.23 16.84 -7.99
N PHE A 60 -11.14 16.40 -7.11
CA PHE A 60 -12.45 17.03 -6.95
C PHE A 60 -12.51 18.07 -5.84
N ARG A 61 -11.35 18.49 -5.29
CA ARG A 61 -11.27 19.39 -4.14
C ARG A 61 -12.02 20.71 -4.28
N SER A 62 -12.17 21.21 -5.52
CA SER A 62 -12.86 22.47 -5.82
C SER A 62 -14.37 22.42 -5.54
N PHE A 63 -14.98 21.23 -5.48
CA PHE A 63 -16.41 21.05 -5.27
C PHE A 63 -16.79 21.03 -3.77
N TYR A 64 -15.81 20.88 -2.86
CA TYR A 64 -16.06 20.59 -1.44
C TYR A 64 -15.41 21.58 -0.49
N ASP A 65 -15.91 21.57 0.75
CA ASP A 65 -15.33 22.38 1.83
C ASP A 65 -13.83 22.11 2.02
N ARG A 66 -13.02 23.17 2.02
CA ARG A 66 -11.56 23.08 2.08
C ARG A 66 -11.04 22.39 3.35
N ARG A 67 -11.73 22.58 4.50
CA ARG A 67 -11.30 21.96 5.77
C ARG A 67 -11.53 20.45 5.74
N GLU A 68 -12.65 20.02 5.16
CA GLU A 68 -12.96 18.62 5.01
C GLU A 68 -12.02 17.93 4.03
N VAL A 69 -11.79 18.54 2.87
CA VAL A 69 -10.81 18.06 1.88
C VAL A 69 -9.44 17.90 2.53
N LYS A 70 -8.95 18.95 3.23
CA LYS A 70 -7.65 18.90 3.90
C LYS A 70 -7.58 17.78 4.94
N ARG A 71 -8.59 17.65 5.80
CA ARG A 71 -8.67 16.61 6.83
C ARG A 71 -8.57 15.19 6.23
N LEU A 72 -9.32 14.95 5.16
CA LEU A 72 -9.31 13.65 4.48
C LEU A 72 -8.01 13.39 3.75
N TYR A 73 -7.50 14.38 3.03
CA TYR A 73 -6.26 14.28 2.28
C TYR A 73 -5.06 13.97 3.19
N ASP A 74 -4.94 14.70 4.30
CA ASP A 74 -3.87 14.52 5.30
C ASP A 74 -4.02 13.16 6.00
N GLY A 75 -5.23 12.80 6.46
CA GLY A 75 -5.46 11.52 7.12
C GLY A 75 -5.23 10.32 6.21
N LEU A 76 -5.59 10.41 4.93
CA LEU A 76 -5.27 9.38 3.94
C LEU A 76 -3.76 9.34 3.64
N GLY A 77 -3.06 10.47 3.72
CA GLY A 77 -1.61 10.55 3.61
C GLY A 77 -0.92 9.77 4.73
N GLU A 78 -1.28 10.03 6.00
CA GLU A 78 -0.75 9.29 7.15
C GLU A 78 -1.00 7.77 7.03
N ILE A 79 -2.16 7.37 6.49
CA ILE A 79 -2.47 5.96 6.20
C ILE A 79 -1.54 5.40 5.13
N GLN A 80 -1.29 6.14 4.05
CA GLN A 80 -0.41 5.71 2.97
C GLN A 80 1.03 5.53 3.45
N ASP A 81 1.53 6.43 4.28
CA ASP A 81 2.89 6.35 4.82
C ASP A 81 3.08 5.08 5.66
N ARG A 82 2.08 4.75 6.50
CA ARG A 82 2.11 3.52 7.27
C ARG A 82 2.01 2.26 6.42
N LEU A 83 1.17 2.28 5.40
CA LEU A 83 1.03 1.18 4.45
C LEU A 83 2.22 1.12 3.48
N GLY A 84 2.93 2.23 3.28
CA GLY A 84 4.16 2.29 2.48
C GLY A 84 5.25 1.43 3.10
N ALA A 85 5.52 1.60 4.38
CA ALA A 85 6.54 0.82 5.08
C ALA A 85 6.30 -0.71 5.00
N LEU A 86 5.04 -1.14 5.03
CA LEU A 86 4.68 -2.56 4.84
C LEU A 86 4.95 -3.04 3.41
N ASN A 87 4.57 -2.23 2.42
CA ASN A 87 4.81 -2.54 1.01
C ASN A 87 6.30 -2.61 0.68
N ASP A 88 7.10 -1.69 1.23
CA ASP A 88 8.54 -1.65 1.00
C ASP A 88 9.22 -2.87 1.63
N ALA A 89 8.75 -3.33 2.78
CA ALA A 89 9.19 -4.58 3.38
C ALA A 89 8.85 -5.81 2.51
N ASP A 90 7.66 -5.88 1.92
CA ASP A 90 7.29 -7.00 1.02
C ASP A 90 8.09 -6.97 -0.29
N ILE A 91 8.30 -5.78 -0.88
CA ILE A 91 9.15 -5.62 -2.06
C ILE A 91 10.58 -6.01 -1.75
N GLY A 92 11.14 -5.54 -0.63
CA GLY A 92 12.49 -5.89 -0.21
C GLY A 92 12.67 -7.39 -0.03
N ARG A 93 11.71 -8.07 0.60
CA ARG A 93 11.71 -9.53 0.74
C ARG A 93 11.71 -10.26 -0.61
N LYS A 94 10.87 -9.83 -1.55
CA LYS A 94 10.78 -10.44 -2.90
C LYS A 94 12.06 -10.22 -3.69
N LEU A 95 12.60 -9.00 -3.64
CA LEU A 95 13.85 -8.66 -4.33
C LEU A 95 15.01 -9.49 -3.79
N LEU A 96 15.14 -9.58 -2.46
CA LEU A 96 16.16 -10.41 -1.81
C LEU A 96 16.06 -11.86 -2.28
N GLY A 97 14.86 -12.45 -2.28
CA GLY A 97 14.64 -13.81 -2.78
C GLY A 97 15.06 -14.00 -4.25
N THR A 98 14.83 -13.00 -5.10
CA THR A 98 15.25 -13.03 -6.51
C THR A 98 16.77 -12.96 -6.64
N VAL A 99 17.43 -12.09 -5.89
CA VAL A 99 18.90 -11.94 -5.90
C VAL A 99 19.58 -13.22 -5.39
N MET A 100 19.04 -13.80 -4.32
CA MET A 100 19.55 -15.06 -3.75
C MET A 100 19.39 -16.21 -4.74
N ALA A 101 18.24 -16.36 -5.39
CA ALA A 101 18.03 -17.38 -6.41
C ALA A 101 19.01 -17.23 -7.57
N ALA A 102 19.26 -16.01 -8.04
CA ALA A 102 20.24 -15.72 -9.08
C ALA A 102 21.67 -16.04 -8.63
N GLY A 103 22.03 -15.72 -7.38
CA GLY A 103 23.33 -16.02 -6.78
C GLY A 103 23.58 -17.53 -6.63
N VAL A 104 22.57 -18.31 -6.30
CA VAL A 104 22.65 -19.79 -6.25
C VAL A 104 22.88 -20.35 -7.63
N VAL A 105 22.15 -19.87 -8.65
CA VAL A 105 22.34 -20.32 -10.06
C VAL A 105 23.76 -20.00 -10.56
N ALA A 106 24.29 -18.81 -10.25
CA ALA A 106 25.64 -18.44 -10.63
C ALA A 106 26.71 -19.33 -9.96
N LYS A 107 26.51 -19.73 -8.70
CA LYS A 107 27.41 -20.65 -7.98
C LYS A 107 27.39 -22.08 -8.54
N THR A 108 26.24 -22.57 -9.00
CA THR A 108 26.10 -23.94 -9.57
C THR A 108 26.67 -24.03 -10.98
N ALA A 109 26.67 -22.94 -11.73
CA ALA A 109 27.27 -22.90 -13.09
C ALA A 109 28.81 -22.83 -13.08
N GLY A 110 29.43 -22.57 -11.94
CA GLY A 110 30.90 -22.43 -11.79
C GLY A 110 31.63 -23.68 -11.21
N THR A 111 31.05 -24.86 -11.21
CA THR A 111 31.66 -26.07 -10.62
C THR A 111 32.72 -26.67 -11.50
N GLY A 112 33.97 -26.28 -11.28
CA GLY A 112 35.14 -26.83 -11.98
C GLY A 112 36.47 -26.56 -11.29
N ALA A 113 36.57 -26.45 -9.96
CA ALA A 113 37.89 -26.29 -9.32
C ALA A 113 38.01 -27.03 -7.99
N ARG A 114 38.93 -27.98 -7.97
CA ARG A 114 39.42 -28.66 -6.77
C ARG A 114 40.17 -27.66 -5.89
N GLY A 115 39.82 -27.54 -4.62
CA GLY A 115 40.55 -26.78 -3.60
C GLY A 115 40.01 -25.39 -3.33
N ARG A 116 38.93 -25.28 -2.54
CA ARG A 116 38.49 -23.99 -1.99
C ARG A 116 39.27 -23.62 -0.73
N PRO A 117 39.86 -22.42 -0.66
CA PRO A 117 40.50 -21.96 0.57
C PRO A 117 39.50 -21.83 1.71
N ARG A 118 39.89 -22.12 2.94
CA ARG A 118 39.09 -22.04 4.18
C ARG A 118 38.43 -20.65 4.38
N VAL A 119 39.07 -19.59 3.88
CA VAL A 119 38.56 -18.20 3.92
C VAL A 119 37.28 -18.03 3.09
N GLN A 120 37.14 -18.72 1.95
CA GLN A 120 35.93 -18.65 1.14
C GLN A 120 34.72 -19.35 1.78
N ALA A 121 34.96 -20.45 2.52
CA ALA A 121 33.89 -21.15 3.23
C ALA A 121 33.32 -20.32 4.39
N GLN A 122 34.18 -19.58 5.11
CA GLN A 122 33.73 -18.67 6.18
C GLN A 122 32.90 -17.51 5.61
N GLY A 123 33.35 -16.84 4.55
CA GLY A 123 32.61 -15.77 3.91
C GLY A 123 31.26 -16.22 3.32
N GLU A 124 31.17 -17.48 2.84
CA GLU A 124 29.90 -18.05 2.39
C GLU A 124 28.92 -18.32 3.53
N ALA A 125 29.43 -18.75 4.70
CA ALA A 125 28.61 -18.96 5.90
C ALA A 125 28.11 -17.63 6.49
N ASP A 126 28.97 -16.61 6.52
CA ASP A 126 28.63 -15.27 7.01
C ASP A 126 27.59 -14.61 6.10
N LEU A 127 27.73 -14.78 4.78
CA LEU A 127 26.76 -14.28 3.81
C LEU A 127 25.40 -14.99 3.96
N ALA A 128 25.38 -16.32 4.10
CA ALA A 128 24.16 -17.07 4.30
C ALA A 128 23.45 -16.71 5.61
N HIS A 129 24.24 -16.44 6.67
CA HIS A 129 23.68 -15.95 7.94
C HIS A 129 23.07 -14.55 7.81
N ALA A 130 23.77 -13.61 7.17
CA ALA A 130 23.28 -12.27 6.91
C ALA A 130 21.98 -12.30 6.06
N GLU A 131 21.97 -13.14 5.02
CA GLU A 131 20.78 -13.38 4.20
C GLU A 131 19.58 -13.87 5.03
N ALA A 132 19.79 -14.85 5.90
CA ALA A 132 18.74 -15.40 6.76
C ALA A 132 18.19 -14.35 7.74
N VAL A 133 19.05 -13.53 8.33
CA VAL A 133 18.65 -12.44 9.24
C VAL A 133 17.84 -11.39 8.49
N ILE A 134 18.31 -10.93 7.34
CA ILE A 134 17.63 -9.93 6.51
C ILE A 134 16.28 -10.47 6.02
N HIS A 135 16.25 -11.71 5.54
CA HIS A 135 15.02 -12.36 5.07
C HIS A 135 14.01 -12.51 6.22
N GLY A 136 14.45 -12.93 7.40
CA GLY A 136 13.62 -13.03 8.60
C GLY A 136 13.04 -11.69 9.02
N TRP A 137 13.85 -10.62 8.98
CA TRP A 137 13.42 -9.26 9.29
C TRP A 137 12.33 -8.76 8.34
N TYR A 138 12.52 -8.93 7.02
CA TYR A 138 11.51 -8.55 6.02
C TYR A 138 10.24 -9.40 6.14
N ALA A 139 10.37 -10.71 6.36
CA ALA A 139 9.23 -11.60 6.55
C ALA A 139 8.40 -11.22 7.78
N ALA A 140 9.05 -10.94 8.90
CA ALA A 140 8.38 -10.50 10.13
C ALA A 140 7.64 -9.17 9.93
N ARG A 141 8.25 -8.19 9.27
CA ARG A 141 7.60 -6.90 9.00
C ARG A 141 6.45 -7.00 7.99
N ALA A 142 6.55 -7.88 7.01
CA ALA A 142 5.49 -8.08 6.01
C ALA A 142 4.23 -8.76 6.58
N THR A 143 4.37 -9.52 7.68
CA THR A 143 3.25 -10.24 8.29
C THR A 143 2.56 -9.48 9.42
N LEU A 144 3.22 -8.46 9.98
CA LEU A 144 2.65 -7.67 11.07
C LEU A 144 1.72 -6.57 10.55
N PRO A 145 0.53 -6.37 11.16
CA PRO A 145 -0.28 -5.20 10.88
C PRO A 145 0.53 -3.91 11.10
N PRO A 146 0.38 -2.88 10.27
CA PRO A 146 1.07 -1.61 10.49
C PRO A 146 0.77 -1.04 11.85
N GLU A 147 1.81 -0.78 12.63
CA GLU A 147 1.65 -0.29 14.00
C GLU A 147 0.81 0.99 14.04
N GLY A 148 -0.17 1.03 14.93
CA GLY A 148 -1.04 2.19 15.10
C GLY A 148 -2.08 2.41 13.98
N PHE A 149 -2.13 1.55 12.95
CA PHE A 149 -3.11 1.68 11.87
C PHE A 149 -4.56 1.74 12.40
N GLY A 150 -4.93 0.86 13.31
CA GLY A 150 -6.29 0.82 13.86
C GLY A 150 -6.70 2.12 14.56
N ARG A 151 -5.79 2.75 15.30
CA ARG A 151 -6.03 4.06 15.94
C ARG A 151 -6.18 5.16 14.90
N LEU A 152 -5.31 5.18 13.91
CA LEU A 152 -5.33 6.14 12.83
C LEU A 152 -6.62 6.03 12.01
N TRP A 153 -7.00 4.80 11.63
CA TRP A 153 -8.24 4.56 10.92
C TRP A 153 -9.47 4.94 11.74
N LYS A 154 -9.53 4.57 13.01
CA LYS A 154 -10.63 4.93 13.92
C LYS A 154 -10.81 6.45 14.01
N ARG A 155 -9.71 7.21 14.11
CA ARG A 155 -9.74 8.69 14.11
C ARG A 155 -10.29 9.25 12.80
N LEU A 156 -9.85 8.75 11.66
CA LEU A 156 -10.33 9.21 10.36
C LEU A 156 -11.81 8.84 10.12
N ALA A 157 -12.21 7.64 10.50
CA ALA A 157 -13.56 7.12 10.32
C ALA A 157 -14.57 7.59 11.35
N ALA A 158 -14.13 8.19 12.47
CA ALA A 158 -15.01 8.78 13.49
C ALA A 158 -15.89 9.91 12.91
N LYS A 159 -15.37 10.61 11.92
CA LYS A 159 -16.12 11.60 11.14
C LYS A 159 -16.10 11.18 9.66
N PRO A 160 -17.06 10.37 9.19
CA PRO A 160 -17.15 10.03 7.78
C PRO A 160 -17.26 11.27 6.90
N PRO A 161 -16.77 11.23 5.66
CA PRO A 161 -16.92 12.36 4.75
C PRO A 161 -18.40 12.58 4.42
N GLU A 162 -18.86 13.81 4.59
CA GLU A 162 -20.23 14.20 4.25
C GLU A 162 -20.34 14.76 2.83
N TRP A 163 -19.21 14.94 2.16
CA TRP A 163 -19.10 15.52 0.81
C TRP A 163 -19.90 16.83 0.67
N LYS A 164 -19.79 17.73 1.68
CA LYS A 164 -20.46 19.03 1.66
C LYS A 164 -19.92 19.87 0.52
N ARG A 165 -20.79 20.16 -0.44
CA ARG A 165 -20.45 21.03 -1.56
C ARG A 165 -20.32 22.48 -1.10
N VAL A 166 -19.38 23.20 -1.71
CA VAL A 166 -19.40 24.66 -1.66
C VAL A 166 -20.48 25.17 -2.60
N PRO A 167 -21.22 26.24 -2.24
CA PRO A 167 -22.16 26.88 -3.15
C PRO A 167 -21.40 27.28 -4.42
N SER A 168 -22.01 27.00 -5.59
CA SER A 168 -21.49 27.53 -6.86
C SER A 168 -21.62 29.06 -6.82
N ALA A 169 -20.51 29.76 -7.02
CA ALA A 169 -20.50 31.22 -7.15
C ALA A 169 -21.20 31.65 -8.41
#